data_cace99786e0889907bc5533b67fa67f3
#
_entry.id   cace99786e0889907bc5533b67fa67f3
#
_cell.length_a   1.000
_cell.length_b   1.000
_cell.length_c   1.000
_cell.angle_alpha   90.00
_cell.angle_beta   90.00
_cell.angle_gamma   90.00
#
_symmetry.space_group_name_H-M   'P 1'
#
loop_
_entity.id
_entity.type
_entity.pdbx_description
1 polymer ?
#
loop_
_entity_poly.entity_id
_entity_poly.type
_entity_poly.pdbx_seq_one_letter_code
_entity_poly.pdbx_strand_id
1 'polypeptide(L)'
;MEPINIPAQKKIINAFSLLKDANIKRTAYNIIGLPNETEDMILDTIKFNSILDPDNITVAFYSPYLGTNLQVESKEIGDFNDYEYNVDNQLRTVTKSSTIDKETLNFYKKNFTKLVREGLDNLDELKRSENK
;
A
#
# COMPACT_ATOMS: atom_id res chain seq x y z
N MET A 1 -4.96 16.00 -3.61
CA MET A 1 -3.99 14.92 -3.82
C MET A 1 -2.84 15.40 -4.68
N GLU A 2 -1.65 15.21 -4.22
CA GLU A 2 -0.50 15.58 -5.02
C GLU A 2 -0.40 14.70 -6.25
N PRO A 3 -0.16 15.28 -7.43
CA PRO A 3 0.11 14.47 -8.59
C PRO A 3 1.37 13.66 -8.33
N ILE A 4 1.26 12.35 -8.39
CA ILE A 4 2.40 11.48 -8.33
C ILE A 4 3.33 11.86 -9.48
N ASN A 5 4.61 11.70 -9.26
CA ASN A 5 5.64 12.03 -10.25
C ASN A 5 5.34 11.31 -11.58
N ILE A 6 4.67 11.99 -12.50
CA ILE A 6 4.23 11.45 -13.78
C ILE A 6 5.37 10.78 -14.56
N PRO A 7 6.59 11.36 -14.65
CA PRO A 7 7.70 10.69 -15.32
C PRO A 7 8.09 9.36 -14.70
N ALA A 8 8.09 9.27 -13.35
CA ALA A 8 8.42 8.01 -12.68
C ALA A 8 7.34 6.95 -12.92
N GLN A 9 6.07 7.33 -12.89
CA GLN A 9 4.97 6.42 -13.21
C GLN A 9 5.06 5.89 -14.64
N LYS A 10 5.36 6.75 -15.60
CA LYS A 10 5.52 6.34 -16.99
C LYS A 10 6.65 5.32 -17.17
N LYS A 11 7.76 5.50 -16.47
CA LYS A 11 8.87 4.54 -16.51
C LYS A 11 8.45 3.18 -15.98
N ILE A 12 7.71 3.14 -14.89
CA ILE A 12 7.21 1.89 -14.30
C ILE A 12 6.23 1.21 -15.25
N ILE A 13 5.28 1.97 -15.82
CA ILE A 13 4.30 1.45 -16.78
C ILE A 13 5.02 0.86 -17.99
N ASN A 14 6.00 1.57 -18.54
CA ASN A 14 6.77 1.09 -19.69
C ASN A 14 7.56 -0.18 -19.36
N ALA A 15 8.19 -0.25 -18.18
CA ALA A 15 8.93 -1.43 -17.76
C ALA A 15 8.00 -2.64 -17.65
N PHE A 16 6.82 -2.47 -17.01
CA PHE A 16 5.84 -3.56 -16.91
C PHE A 16 5.34 -4.01 -18.27
N SER A 17 5.10 -3.07 -19.18
CA SER A 17 4.67 -3.38 -20.55
C SER A 17 5.72 -4.16 -21.33
N LEU A 18 6.98 -3.75 -21.24
CA LEU A 18 8.09 -4.44 -21.91
C LEU A 18 8.28 -5.86 -21.39
N LEU A 19 8.18 -6.04 -20.08
CA LEU A 19 8.29 -7.37 -19.47
C LEU A 19 7.14 -8.27 -19.91
N LYS A 20 5.93 -7.71 -19.99
CA LYS A 20 4.76 -8.46 -20.48
C LYS A 20 4.96 -8.93 -21.92
N ASP A 21 5.43 -8.04 -22.79
CA ASP A 21 5.68 -8.36 -24.18
C ASP A 21 6.77 -9.45 -24.34
N ALA A 22 7.70 -9.52 -23.39
CA ALA A 22 8.75 -10.54 -23.35
C ALA A 22 8.34 -11.83 -22.62
N ASN A 23 7.06 -11.96 -22.21
CA ASN A 23 6.55 -13.10 -21.44
C ASN A 23 7.24 -13.31 -20.08
N ILE A 24 7.71 -12.25 -19.47
CA ILE A 24 8.30 -12.28 -18.13
C ILE A 24 7.24 -11.93 -17.11
N LYS A 25 7.06 -12.78 -16.09
CA LYS A 25 6.12 -12.51 -15.01
C LYS A 25 6.56 -11.32 -14.17
N ARG A 26 5.59 -10.50 -13.75
CA ARG A 26 5.84 -9.27 -13.02
C ARG A 26 5.12 -9.30 -11.69
N THR A 27 5.82 -8.89 -10.65
CA THR A 27 5.25 -8.74 -9.31
C THR A 27 5.28 -7.28 -8.91
N ALA A 28 4.14 -6.75 -8.47
CA ALA A 28 4.07 -5.41 -7.89
C ALA A 28 4.12 -5.52 -6.37
N TYR A 29 5.07 -4.83 -5.76
CA TYR A 29 5.18 -4.72 -4.30
C TYR A 29 4.63 -3.39 -3.86
N ASN A 30 3.71 -3.43 -2.90
CA ASN A 30 3.04 -2.24 -2.40
C ASN A 30 3.18 -2.15 -0.89
N ILE A 31 3.29 -0.92 -0.38
CA ILE A 31 3.31 -0.64 1.05
C ILE A 31 2.16 0.32 1.35
N ILE A 32 1.39 0.01 2.38
CA ILE A 32 0.32 0.89 2.87
C ILE A 32 0.54 1.19 4.34
N GLY A 33 -0.07 2.28 4.83
CA GLY A 33 0.07 2.70 6.22
C GLY A 33 1.27 3.59 6.47
N LEU A 34 1.79 4.25 5.43
CA LEU A 34 2.87 5.22 5.57
C LEU A 34 2.42 6.42 6.41
N PRO A 35 3.36 7.12 7.11
CA PRO A 35 3.03 8.35 7.78
C PRO A 35 2.40 9.35 6.80
N ASN A 36 1.35 10.03 7.24
CA ASN A 36 0.62 11.02 6.43
C ASN A 36 -0.10 10.46 5.19
N GLU A 37 -0.13 9.15 5.01
CA GLU A 37 -0.90 8.56 3.92
C GLU A 37 -2.40 8.69 4.20
N THR A 38 -3.18 9.05 3.17
CA THR A 38 -4.64 9.13 3.26
C THR A 38 -5.27 7.92 2.55
N GLU A 39 -6.55 7.67 2.86
CA GLU A 39 -7.30 6.62 2.17
C GLU A 39 -7.32 6.83 0.65
N ASP A 40 -7.47 8.09 0.21
CA ASP A 40 -7.44 8.42 -1.22
C ASP A 40 -6.12 8.04 -1.87
N MET A 41 -5.00 8.18 -1.16
CA MET A 41 -3.69 7.77 -1.66
C MET A 41 -3.62 6.25 -1.85
N ILE A 42 -4.24 5.47 -0.96
CA ILE A 42 -4.33 4.01 -1.11
C ILE A 42 -5.16 3.67 -2.35
N LEU A 43 -6.29 4.36 -2.55
CA LEU A 43 -7.13 4.14 -3.73
C LEU A 43 -6.39 4.45 -5.03
N ASP A 44 -5.56 5.49 -5.04
CA ASP A 44 -4.72 5.82 -6.19
C ASP A 44 -3.68 4.74 -6.46
N THR A 45 -3.10 4.18 -5.41
CA THR A 45 -2.16 3.06 -5.54
C THR A 45 -2.86 1.84 -6.15
N ILE A 46 -4.08 1.54 -5.73
CA ILE A 46 -4.88 0.47 -6.31
C ILE A 46 -5.15 0.71 -7.79
N LYS A 47 -5.55 1.93 -8.15
CA LYS A 47 -5.78 2.32 -9.55
C LYS A 47 -4.51 2.17 -10.38
N PHE A 48 -3.37 2.58 -9.84
CA PHE A 48 -2.08 2.46 -10.52
C PHE A 48 -1.72 0.99 -10.76
N ASN A 49 -1.92 0.12 -9.77
CA ASN A 49 -1.74 -1.31 -9.96
C ASN A 49 -2.65 -1.88 -11.04
N SER A 50 -3.87 -1.38 -11.16
CA SER A 50 -4.79 -1.79 -12.25
C SER A 50 -4.20 -1.45 -13.63
N ILE A 51 -3.57 -0.29 -13.76
CA ILE A 51 -2.89 0.12 -15.00
C ILE A 51 -1.71 -0.78 -15.30
N LEU A 52 -0.91 -1.14 -14.29
CA LEU A 52 0.25 -2.01 -14.44
C LEU A 52 -0.12 -3.44 -14.81
N ASP A 53 -1.29 -3.89 -14.38
CA ASP A 53 -1.80 -5.25 -14.58
C ASP A 53 -0.74 -6.33 -14.27
N PRO A 54 -0.20 -6.36 -13.04
CA PRO A 54 0.86 -7.31 -12.69
C PRO A 54 0.33 -8.73 -12.55
N ASP A 55 1.21 -9.71 -12.75
CA ASP A 55 0.86 -11.12 -12.54
C ASP A 55 0.65 -11.43 -11.07
N ASN A 56 1.47 -10.85 -10.21
CA ASN A 56 1.37 -11.02 -8.76
C ASN A 56 1.37 -9.66 -8.07
N ILE A 57 0.64 -9.59 -6.97
CA ILE A 57 0.54 -8.38 -6.15
C ILE A 57 0.86 -8.75 -4.71
N THR A 58 1.78 -8.01 -4.11
CA THR A 58 2.13 -8.14 -2.70
C THR A 58 1.85 -6.82 -2.01
N VAL A 59 1.22 -6.88 -0.85
CA VAL A 59 0.91 -5.69 -0.04
C VAL A 59 1.45 -5.92 1.36
N ALA A 60 2.23 -4.98 1.84
CA ALA A 60 2.76 -5.00 3.20
C ALA A 60 2.38 -3.72 3.93
N PHE A 61 2.30 -3.80 5.25
CA PHE A 61 2.17 -2.61 6.08
C PHE A 61 3.53 -1.94 6.22
N TYR A 62 3.51 -0.61 6.27
CA TYR A 62 4.70 0.16 6.61
C TYR A 62 5.24 -0.30 7.97
N SER A 63 6.55 -0.50 8.03
CA SER A 63 7.25 -0.84 9.27
C SER A 63 8.41 0.16 9.44
N PRO A 64 8.42 0.94 10.52
CA PRO A 64 9.48 1.91 10.72
C PRO A 64 10.80 1.20 11.06
N TYR A 65 11.79 1.37 10.18
CA TYR A 65 13.15 0.89 10.44
C TYR A 65 13.91 1.89 11.29
N LEU A 66 14.63 1.40 12.28
CA LEU A 66 15.42 2.23 13.17
C LEU A 66 16.43 3.09 12.37
N GLY A 67 16.50 4.37 12.71
CA GLY A 67 17.46 5.30 12.12
C GLY A 67 17.05 5.90 10.78
N THR A 68 15.86 5.61 10.27
CA THR A 68 15.39 6.19 9.01
C THR A 68 14.62 7.50 9.25
N ASN A 69 14.56 8.35 8.21
CA ASN A 69 13.75 9.58 8.27
C ASN A 69 12.27 9.28 8.44
N LEU A 70 11.78 8.21 7.81
CA LEU A 70 10.38 7.79 7.96
C LEU A 70 10.07 7.38 9.40
N GLN A 71 11.03 6.81 10.12
CA GLN A 71 10.86 6.52 11.53
C GLN A 71 10.66 7.80 12.35
N VAL A 72 11.45 8.84 12.05
CA VAL A 72 11.32 10.13 12.72
C VAL A 72 9.94 10.73 12.48
N GLU A 73 9.49 10.75 11.22
CA GLU A 73 8.15 11.23 10.87
C GLU A 73 7.05 10.41 11.57
N SER A 74 7.23 9.11 11.65
CA SER A 74 6.27 8.24 12.32
C SER A 74 6.16 8.54 13.81
N LYS A 75 7.27 8.86 14.47
CA LYS A 75 7.29 9.24 15.90
C LYS A 75 6.52 10.52 16.17
N GLU A 76 6.48 11.43 15.22
CA GLU A 76 5.72 12.68 15.36
C GLU A 76 4.20 12.44 15.30
N ILE A 77 3.79 11.39 14.62
CA ILE A 77 2.37 11.07 14.41
C ILE A 77 1.84 10.09 15.45
N GLY A 78 2.66 9.13 15.88
CA GLY A 78 2.23 8.05 16.74
C GLY A 78 3.18 7.74 17.88
N ASP A 79 2.78 6.79 18.72
CA ASP A 79 3.55 6.32 19.86
C ASP A 79 4.40 5.12 19.49
N PHE A 80 5.70 5.28 19.53
CA PHE A 80 6.67 4.24 19.19
C PHE A 80 7.00 3.28 20.34
N ASN A 81 6.54 3.58 21.55
CA ASN A 81 6.92 2.79 22.73
C ASN A 81 6.31 1.38 22.73
N ASP A 82 5.22 1.20 22.00
CA ASP A 82 4.48 -0.06 21.95
C ASP A 82 4.82 -0.92 20.73
N TYR A 83 5.85 -0.56 19.99
CA TYR A 83 6.18 -1.30 18.78
C TYR A 83 7.03 -2.51 19.09
N GLU A 84 6.52 -3.67 18.71
CA GLU A 84 7.28 -4.91 18.74
C GLU A 84 7.85 -5.18 17.36
N TYR A 85 9.15 -5.30 17.29
CA TYR A 85 9.84 -5.62 16.06
C TYR A 85 10.07 -7.14 15.98
N ASN A 86 9.88 -7.70 14.80
CA ASN A 86 10.25 -9.07 14.54
C ASN A 86 11.78 -9.20 14.34
N VAL A 87 12.26 -10.40 14.03
CA VAL A 87 13.69 -10.68 13.82
C VAL A 87 14.30 -9.80 12.72
N ASP A 88 13.50 -9.37 11.76
CA ASP A 88 13.95 -8.55 10.65
C ASP A 88 13.71 -7.04 10.90
N ASN A 89 13.42 -6.67 12.14
CA ASN A 89 13.08 -5.28 12.51
C ASN A 89 11.87 -4.71 11.76
N GLN A 90 10.95 -5.58 11.37
CA GLN A 90 9.71 -5.19 10.72
C GLN A 90 8.53 -5.43 11.64
N LEU A 91 7.61 -4.50 11.64
CA LEU A 91 6.33 -4.67 12.33
C LEU A 91 5.39 -5.49 11.44
N ARG A 92 4.77 -6.50 12.03
CA ARG A 92 3.81 -7.34 11.32
C ARG A 92 2.39 -6.79 11.38
N THR A 93 2.19 -5.77 12.19
CA THR A 93 0.89 -5.14 12.39
C THR A 93 0.93 -3.70 11.94
N VAL A 94 -0.24 -3.12 11.77
CA VAL A 94 -0.39 -1.69 11.45
C VAL A 94 0.25 -0.85 12.57
N THR A 95 1.03 0.12 12.19
CA THR A 95 1.65 1.03 13.14
C THR A 95 0.66 2.11 13.59
N LYS A 96 0.83 2.59 14.81
CA LYS A 96 0.05 3.73 15.31
C LYS A 96 0.47 5.05 14.65
N SER A 97 1.56 5.04 13.90
CA SER A 97 2.06 6.22 13.19
C SER A 97 1.25 6.59 11.95
N SER A 98 0.37 5.69 11.50
CA SER A 98 -0.49 5.97 10.36
C SER A 98 -1.63 6.92 10.74
N THR A 99 -1.99 7.81 9.82
CA THR A 99 -3.19 8.66 9.96
C THR A 99 -4.48 7.90 9.65
N ILE A 100 -4.35 6.70 9.09
CA ILE A 100 -5.48 5.81 8.77
C ILE A 100 -5.62 4.80 9.91
N ASP A 101 -6.85 4.52 10.34
CA ASP A 101 -7.08 3.57 11.40
C ASP A 101 -6.72 2.13 10.98
N LYS A 102 -6.46 1.31 11.99
CA LYS A 102 -6.02 -0.06 11.82
C LYS A 102 -7.02 -0.91 11.04
N GLU A 103 -8.30 -0.74 11.31
CA GLU A 103 -9.36 -1.51 10.68
C GLU A 103 -9.42 -1.23 9.18
N THR A 104 -9.33 0.05 8.80
CA THR A 104 -9.30 0.48 7.42
C THR A 104 -8.08 -0.08 6.69
N LEU A 105 -6.90 -0.03 7.31
CA LEU A 105 -5.69 -0.58 6.71
C LEU A 105 -5.77 -2.09 6.53
N ASN A 106 -6.30 -2.82 7.51
CA ASN A 106 -6.51 -4.25 7.39
C ASN A 106 -7.49 -4.60 6.27
N PHE A 107 -8.55 -3.81 6.13
CA PHE A 107 -9.51 -3.97 5.04
C PHE A 107 -8.82 -3.86 3.67
N TYR A 108 -8.02 -2.81 3.46
CA TYR A 108 -7.33 -2.61 2.19
C TYR A 108 -6.27 -3.67 1.91
N LYS A 109 -5.53 -4.11 2.93
CA LYS A 109 -4.56 -5.19 2.74
C LYS A 109 -5.24 -6.48 2.32
N LYS A 110 -6.34 -6.84 2.99
CA LYS A 110 -7.09 -8.06 2.69
C LYS A 110 -7.68 -8.04 1.30
N ASN A 111 -8.20 -6.90 0.87
CA ASN A 111 -8.97 -6.77 -0.37
C ASN A 111 -8.20 -6.11 -1.51
N PHE A 112 -6.92 -5.81 -1.32
CA PHE A 112 -6.14 -5.03 -2.29
C PHE A 112 -6.14 -5.67 -3.68
N THR A 113 -5.76 -6.92 -3.77
CA THR A 113 -5.71 -7.65 -5.05
C THR A 113 -7.08 -7.71 -5.70
N LYS A 114 -8.12 -7.99 -4.92
CA LYS A 114 -9.49 -8.01 -5.42
C LYS A 114 -9.89 -6.66 -6.02
N LEU A 115 -9.59 -5.56 -5.31
CA LEU A 115 -9.92 -4.22 -5.79
C LEU A 115 -9.14 -3.85 -7.05
N VAL A 116 -7.88 -4.30 -7.15
CA VAL A 116 -7.08 -4.10 -8.37
C VAL A 116 -7.71 -4.83 -9.55
N ARG A 117 -8.13 -6.09 -9.36
CA ARG A 117 -8.65 -6.94 -10.44
C ARG A 117 -10.09 -6.59 -10.83
N GLU A 118 -10.94 -6.29 -9.85
CA GLU A 118 -12.37 -6.06 -10.07
C GLU A 118 -12.76 -4.58 -10.15
N GLY A 119 -11.87 -3.68 -9.73
CA GLY A 119 -12.14 -2.24 -9.72
C GLY A 119 -12.76 -1.76 -8.41
N LEU A 120 -13.03 -0.46 -8.34
CA LEU A 120 -13.48 0.22 -7.13
C LEU A 120 -14.99 0.50 -7.10
N ASP A 121 -15.74 0.09 -8.12
CA ASP A 121 -17.16 0.41 -8.23
C ASP A 121 -18.00 -0.14 -7.08
N ASN A 122 -17.62 -1.30 -6.54
CA ASN A 122 -18.33 -1.94 -5.44
C ASN A 122 -17.65 -1.75 -4.08
N LEU A 123 -16.77 -0.76 -3.97
CA LEU A 123 -16.00 -0.52 -2.75
C LEU A 123 -16.90 -0.32 -1.52
N ASP A 124 -17.93 0.52 -1.62
CA ASP A 124 -18.82 0.81 -0.50
C ASP A 124 -19.59 -0.42 -0.05
N GLU A 125 -20.04 -1.24 -0.99
CA GLU A 125 -20.72 -2.49 -0.70
C GLU A 125 -19.80 -3.48 0.00
N LEU A 126 -18.55 -3.57 -0.46
CA LEU A 126 -17.55 -4.45 0.14
C LEU A 126 -17.22 -4.00 1.57
N LYS A 127 -17.08 -2.72 1.81
CA LYS A 127 -16.87 -2.16 3.15
C LYS A 127 -18.03 -2.52 4.09
N ARG A 128 -19.27 -2.42 3.62
CA ARG A 128 -20.44 -2.76 4.42
C ARG A 128 -20.50 -4.25 4.77
N SER A 129 -20.10 -5.12 3.87
CA SER A 129 -20.11 -6.57 4.13
C SER A 129 -19.05 -6.98 5.15
N GLU A 130 -17.92 -6.28 5.20
CA GLU A 130 -16.84 -6.54 6.16
C GLU A 130 -17.18 -6.06 7.59
N ASN A 131 -18.10 -5.10 7.72
CA ASN A 131 -18.50 -4.53 9.01
C ASN A 131 -19.64 -5.28 9.69
N LYS A 132 -20.05 -6.42 9.16
CA LYS A 132 -21.12 -7.25 9.75
C LYS A 132 -20.54 -8.36 10.60
#